data_703a6f0ea19ef9ca515c460c6e0ad796
#
_entry.id   703a6f0ea19ef9ca515c460c6e0ad796
#
_cell.length_a   1.000
_cell.length_b   1.000
_cell.length_c   1.000
_cell.angle_alpha   90.00
_cell.angle_beta   90.00
_cell.angle_gamma   90.00
#
_symmetry.space_group_name_H-M   'P 1'
#
loop_
_entity.id
_entity.type
_entity.pdbx_description
1 polymer ?
#
loop_
_entity_poly.entity_id
_entity_poly.type
_entity_poly.pdbx_seq_one_letter_code
_entity_poly.pdbx_strand_id
1 'polypeptide(L)'
;MAYKINKTNGALLVDLIDGTVDTNSTSLTLVGRNYSGYGEAFNENFVKLLENFSNTNSPTNPIAGQLWWDTSEARLKVYEGSQFKAVGGPFVQKTQPSMV
;
A
#
# COMPACT_ATOMS: atom_id res chain seq x y z
N MET A 1 -20.55 -12.42 12.64
CA MET A 1 -20.61 -11.12 12.03
C MET A 1 -19.30 -10.79 11.38
N ALA A 2 -19.26 -9.86 10.43
CA ALA A 2 -18.03 -9.55 9.72
C ALA A 2 -17.96 -8.06 9.45
N TYR A 3 -16.73 -7.52 9.40
CA TYR A 3 -16.54 -6.16 8.91
C TYR A 3 -16.61 -6.19 7.39
N LYS A 4 -17.38 -5.28 6.82
CA LYS A 4 -17.38 -5.06 5.38
C LYS A 4 -16.49 -3.87 5.08
N ILE A 5 -15.36 -4.12 4.46
CA ILE A 5 -14.37 -3.09 4.19
C ILE A 5 -14.53 -2.65 2.74
N ASN A 6 -14.79 -1.37 2.54
CA ASN A 6 -15.03 -0.83 1.21
C ASN A 6 -13.86 0.02 0.75
N LYS A 7 -13.68 0.05 -0.57
CA LYS A 7 -12.77 1.01 -1.18
C LYS A 7 -13.37 2.41 -1.12
N THR A 8 -12.54 3.39 -1.41
CA THR A 8 -12.98 4.80 -1.40
C THR A 8 -14.17 5.04 -2.32
N ASN A 9 -14.24 4.30 -3.44
CA ASN A 9 -15.35 4.47 -4.39
C ASN A 9 -16.63 3.74 -3.98
N GLY A 10 -16.62 3.10 -2.81
CA GLY A 10 -17.80 2.40 -2.29
C GLY A 10 -17.88 0.93 -2.65
N ALA A 11 -17.02 0.44 -3.54
CA ALA A 11 -17.03 -0.98 -3.89
C ALA A 11 -16.45 -1.81 -2.75
N LEU A 12 -17.03 -2.99 -2.51
CA LEU A 12 -16.55 -3.87 -1.46
C LEU A 12 -15.13 -4.34 -1.77
N LEU A 13 -14.23 -4.19 -0.81
CA LEU A 13 -12.87 -4.73 -0.92
C LEU A 13 -12.80 -6.14 -0.36
N VAL A 14 -13.31 -6.34 0.84
CA VAL A 14 -13.27 -7.65 1.50
C VAL A 14 -14.25 -7.69 2.66
N ASP A 15 -14.78 -8.88 2.93
CA ASP A 15 -15.51 -9.19 4.16
C ASP A 15 -14.55 -9.85 5.13
N LEU A 16 -14.38 -9.25 6.31
CA LEU A 16 -13.47 -9.77 7.33
C LEU A 16 -14.26 -10.53 8.38
N ILE A 17 -14.04 -11.84 8.43
CA ILE A 17 -14.69 -12.69 9.40
C ILE A 17 -14.12 -12.39 10.78
N ASP A 18 -14.99 -12.39 11.80
CA ASP A 18 -14.57 -12.11 13.18
C ASP A 18 -13.42 -13.05 13.59
N GLY A 19 -12.44 -12.49 14.27
CA GLY A 19 -11.31 -13.26 14.80
C GLY A 19 -10.23 -13.61 13.79
N THR A 20 -10.33 -13.12 12.54
CA THR A 20 -9.37 -13.46 11.50
C THR A 20 -8.66 -12.23 10.97
N VAL A 21 -7.61 -12.47 10.19
CA VAL A 21 -6.91 -11.42 9.45
C VAL A 21 -6.90 -11.78 7.96
N ASP A 22 -6.76 -10.75 7.14
CA ASP A 22 -6.65 -10.91 5.69
C ASP A 22 -5.34 -10.27 5.24
N THR A 23 -4.44 -11.07 4.71
CA THR A 23 -3.16 -10.61 4.18
C THR A 23 -3.09 -10.79 2.67
N ASN A 24 -4.22 -11.14 2.05
CA ASN A 24 -4.25 -11.48 0.62
C ASN A 24 -4.97 -10.44 -0.24
N SER A 25 -5.86 -9.66 0.35
CA SER A 25 -6.65 -8.68 -0.42
C SER A 25 -5.86 -7.40 -0.68
N THR A 26 -4.93 -7.06 0.20
CA THR A 26 -4.10 -5.86 0.06
C THR A 26 -2.69 -6.14 0.56
N SER A 27 -1.83 -5.12 0.46
CA SER A 27 -0.47 -5.19 1.01
C SER A 27 -0.45 -5.04 2.52
N LEU A 28 -1.57 -4.71 3.13
CA LEU A 28 -1.68 -4.55 4.58
C LEU A 28 -2.26 -5.81 5.21
N THR A 29 -2.15 -5.89 6.54
CA THR A 29 -2.85 -6.92 7.31
C THR A 29 -4.15 -6.33 7.78
N LEU A 30 -5.26 -6.74 7.17
CA LEU A 30 -6.58 -6.26 7.55
C LEU A 30 -7.11 -7.15 8.65
N VAL A 31 -7.68 -6.54 9.69
CA VAL A 31 -7.97 -7.21 10.95
C VAL A 31 -9.47 -7.27 11.16
N GLY A 32 -9.98 -8.48 11.36
CA GLY A 32 -11.39 -8.69 11.67
C GLY A 32 -11.69 -8.35 13.12
N ARG A 33 -12.98 -8.29 13.43
CA ARG A 33 -13.44 -7.99 14.79
C ARG A 33 -12.90 -9.05 15.76
N ASN A 34 -12.53 -8.63 16.95
CA ASN A 34 -12.11 -9.54 18.04
C ASN A 34 -10.83 -10.33 17.74
N TYR A 35 -10.01 -9.86 16.81
CA TYR A 35 -8.71 -10.48 16.59
C TYR A 35 -7.75 -10.00 17.68
N SER A 36 -7.13 -10.93 18.42
CA SER A 36 -6.37 -10.58 19.61
C SER A 36 -5.06 -9.82 19.31
N GLY A 37 -4.51 -9.97 18.11
CA GLY A 37 -3.26 -9.30 17.74
C GLY A 37 -3.44 -7.96 17.05
N TYR A 38 -4.60 -7.32 17.19
CA TYR A 38 -4.94 -6.16 16.36
C TYR A 38 -3.99 -4.97 16.54
N GLY A 39 -3.51 -4.74 17.76
CA GLY A 39 -2.66 -3.58 18.02
C GLY A 39 -1.36 -3.62 17.26
N GLU A 40 -0.70 -4.76 17.28
CA GLU A 40 0.55 -4.94 16.53
C GLU A 40 0.32 -4.80 15.03
N ALA A 41 -0.74 -5.44 14.53
CA ALA A 41 -1.07 -5.38 13.11
C ALA A 41 -1.33 -3.95 12.66
N PHE A 42 -2.08 -3.17 13.43
CA PHE A 42 -2.36 -1.78 13.13
C PHE A 42 -1.07 -0.95 13.06
N ASN A 43 -0.21 -1.12 14.07
CA ASN A 43 1.02 -0.35 14.12
C ASN A 43 1.92 -0.67 12.94
N GLU A 44 2.03 -1.93 12.56
CA GLU A 44 2.82 -2.31 11.40
C GLU A 44 2.23 -1.79 10.10
N ASN A 45 0.90 -1.77 9.98
CA ASN A 45 0.24 -1.18 8.83
C ASN A 45 0.57 0.30 8.70
N PHE A 46 0.55 1.03 9.82
CA PHE A 46 0.88 2.46 9.81
C PHE A 46 2.31 2.69 9.37
N VAL A 47 3.24 1.86 9.83
CA VAL A 47 4.65 1.98 9.41
C VAL A 47 4.77 1.74 7.90
N LYS A 48 4.10 0.70 7.38
CA LYS A 48 4.12 0.43 5.94
C LYS A 48 3.60 1.61 5.15
N LEU A 49 2.50 2.20 5.60
CA LEU A 49 1.93 3.37 4.92
C LEU A 49 2.88 4.57 5.00
N LEU A 50 3.46 4.78 6.19
CA LEU A 50 4.38 5.90 6.39
C LEU A 50 5.61 5.79 5.48
N GLU A 51 6.09 4.58 5.26
CA GLU A 51 7.25 4.31 4.41
C GLU A 51 6.89 4.14 2.94
N ASN A 52 5.61 4.20 2.61
CA ASN A 52 5.12 3.90 1.26
C ASN A 52 5.60 2.52 0.82
N PHE A 53 5.52 1.53 1.72
CA PHE A 53 5.91 0.14 1.45
C PHE A 53 7.36 0.04 0.95
N SER A 54 8.26 0.80 1.57
CA SER A 54 9.66 0.88 1.17
C SER A 54 10.32 -0.49 1.16
N ASN A 55 10.82 -0.90 0.00
CA ASN A 55 11.49 -2.20 -0.15
C ASN A 55 12.11 -2.27 -1.55
N THR A 56 12.98 -3.26 -1.74
CA THR A 56 13.52 -3.56 -3.07
C THR A 56 12.51 -4.32 -3.93
N ASN A 57 11.58 -5.03 -3.29
CA ASN A 57 10.51 -5.74 -3.99
C ASN A 57 9.23 -4.97 -3.89
N SER A 58 8.40 -5.03 -4.94
CA SER A 58 7.12 -4.35 -4.92
C SER A 58 6.19 -4.98 -3.89
N PRO A 59 5.28 -4.18 -3.30
CA PRO A 59 4.32 -4.75 -2.36
C PRO A 59 3.42 -5.77 -3.04
N THR A 60 3.04 -6.79 -2.27
CA THR A 60 2.14 -7.83 -2.77
C THR A 60 0.70 -7.32 -2.71
N ASN A 61 -0.13 -7.83 -3.61
CA ASN A 61 -1.56 -7.53 -3.64
C ASN A 61 -1.86 -6.03 -3.60
N PRO A 62 -1.23 -5.23 -4.46
CA PRO A 62 -1.46 -3.78 -4.43
C PRO A 62 -2.83 -3.43 -5.00
N ILE A 63 -3.35 -2.27 -4.60
CA ILE A 63 -4.56 -1.73 -5.19
C ILE A 63 -4.23 -0.48 -5.97
N ALA A 64 -5.07 -0.16 -6.96
CA ALA A 64 -4.82 0.98 -7.84
C ALA A 64 -4.67 2.26 -7.03
N GLY A 65 -3.63 3.01 -7.32
CA GLY A 65 -3.32 4.24 -6.60
C GLY A 65 -2.35 4.06 -5.46
N GLN A 66 -1.97 2.82 -5.12
CA GLN A 66 -1.04 2.56 -4.03
C GLN A 66 0.37 3.02 -4.40
N LEU A 67 1.04 3.67 -3.45
CA LEU A 67 2.41 4.13 -3.65
C LEU A 67 3.40 3.07 -3.17
N TRP A 68 4.59 3.09 -3.77
CA TRP A 68 5.69 2.21 -3.39
C TRP A 68 7.00 2.96 -3.55
N TRP A 69 7.77 3.03 -2.46
CA TRP A 69 9.12 3.58 -2.52
C TRP A 69 10.08 2.44 -2.86
N ASP A 70 10.55 2.42 -4.11
CA ASP A 70 11.46 1.38 -4.59
C ASP A 70 12.88 1.75 -4.18
N THR A 71 13.41 1.04 -3.17
CA THR A 71 14.73 1.36 -2.64
C THR A 71 15.86 1.01 -3.61
N SER A 72 15.62 0.09 -4.54
CA SER A 72 16.66 -0.30 -5.50
C SER A 72 16.92 0.79 -6.52
N GLU A 73 15.89 1.59 -6.86
CA GLU A 73 16.01 2.68 -7.83
C GLU A 73 15.90 4.06 -7.17
N ALA A 74 15.62 4.09 -5.87
CA ALA A 74 15.38 5.34 -5.13
C ALA A 74 14.31 6.19 -5.82
N ARG A 75 13.17 5.58 -6.13
CA ARG A 75 12.06 6.21 -6.83
C ARG A 75 10.75 5.91 -6.18
N LEU A 76 9.86 6.89 -6.21
CA LEU A 76 8.47 6.67 -5.83
C LEU A 76 7.71 6.17 -7.05
N LYS A 77 6.93 5.11 -6.85
CA LYS A 77 6.14 4.51 -7.91
C LYS A 77 4.69 4.42 -7.47
N VAL A 78 3.79 4.37 -8.44
CA VAL A 78 2.36 4.25 -8.18
C VAL A 78 1.81 3.06 -8.97
N TYR A 79 0.93 2.29 -8.32
CA TYR A 79 0.27 1.16 -8.99
C TYR A 79 -0.90 1.69 -9.81
N GLU A 80 -0.82 1.51 -11.12
CA GLU A 80 -1.85 2.05 -12.01
C GLU A 80 -3.04 1.11 -12.19
N GLY A 81 -2.94 -0.10 -11.63
CA GLY A 81 -3.96 -1.13 -11.76
C GLY A 81 -3.44 -2.41 -12.39
N SER A 82 -2.33 -2.33 -13.11
CA SER A 82 -1.70 -3.51 -13.71
C SER A 82 -0.22 -3.59 -13.41
N GLN A 83 0.44 -2.46 -13.15
CA GLN A 83 1.86 -2.45 -12.82
C GLN A 83 2.20 -1.17 -12.10
N PHE A 84 3.37 -1.15 -11.45
CA PHE A 84 3.90 0.05 -10.83
C PHE A 84 4.65 0.87 -11.86
N LYS A 85 4.42 2.18 -11.86
CA LYS A 85 5.11 3.12 -12.74
C LYS A 85 5.71 4.24 -11.92
N ALA A 86 6.85 4.75 -12.35
CA ALA A 86 7.50 5.85 -11.66
C ALA A 86 6.61 7.09 -11.68
N VAL A 87 6.57 7.80 -10.55
CA VAL A 87 5.85 9.05 -10.44
C VAL A 87 6.76 10.16 -10.95
N GLY A 88 6.41 10.73 -12.09
CA GLY A 88 7.24 11.74 -12.72
C GLY A 88 8.54 11.16 -13.22
N GLY A 89 9.53 12.01 -13.45
CA GLY A 89 10.85 11.56 -13.85
C GLY A 89 11.72 11.27 -12.64
N PRO A 90 13.01 11.07 -12.86
CA PRO A 90 13.95 10.91 -11.76
C PRO A 90 13.92 12.14 -10.87
N PHE A 91 14.04 11.94 -9.58
CA PHE A 91 14.05 13.07 -8.64
C PHE A 91 15.33 13.87 -8.71
N VAL A 92 16.42 13.29 -9.20
CA VAL A 92 17.66 14.05 -9.45
C VAL A 92 17.46 14.80 -10.74
N GLN A 93 17.51 16.07 -10.65
CA GLN A 93 17.25 16.86 -11.83
C GLN A 93 18.48 17.54 -12.26
N LYS A 94 18.39 17.52 -12.55
CA LYS A 94 18.80 18.21 -12.95
C LYS A 94 18.74 19.05 -13.48
N THR A 95 19.12 19.49 -13.53
CA THR A 95 18.88 20.22 -13.84
C THR A 95 18.35 20.73 -14.49
N GLN A 96 17.94 21.13 -14.46
CA GLN A 96 17.26 21.55 -15.02
C GLN A 96 17.18 22.20 -15.39
N PRO A 97 17.32 22.59 -15.74
CA PRO A 97 16.81 23.40 -16.06
C PRO A 97 16.50 23.71 -16.34
N SER A 98 16.58 23.84 -16.20
CA SER A 98 16.18 24.15 -16.48
C SER A 98 15.55 24.32 -16.47
N MET A 99 15.50 24.59 -16.08
CA MET A 99 14.97 24.76 -16.20
C MET A 99 14.80 25.19 -16.43
N VAL A 100 15.01 25.48 -16.33
CA VAL A 100 14.83 25.84 -16.71
C VAL A 100 14.89 25.91 -17.09
#